data_363e8854b97826ff1b6d13e0e3b91f0e
#
_entry.id   363e8854b97826ff1b6d13e0e3b91f0e
#
_cell.length_a   1.000
_cell.length_b   1.000
_cell.length_c   1.000
_cell.angle_alpha   90.00
_cell.angle_beta   90.00
_cell.angle_gamma   90.00
#
_symmetry.space_group_name_H-M   'P 1'
#
loop_
_entity.id
_entity.type
_entity.pdbx_description
1 polymer ?
#
loop_
_entity_poly.entity_id
_entity_poly.type
_entity_poly.pdbx_seq_one_letter_code
_entity_poly.pdbx_strand_id
1 'polypeptide(L)'
;MPSEDDAKDVLQNSFVKIFTALPAFDYRDEPSFRGWMIKIVVNESLIYLKERKKLKFAEQEINHLSVIDDEEPIPERITADELHQLIRELPDGYRTVINLFVFEGYPHKKIAELLNITASTSASQLYSAKRLLAKKIKDYMNER
;
A
#
# COMPACT_ATOMS: atom_id res chain seq x y z
N MET A 1 -4.78 1.28 6.75
CA MET A 1 -4.72 1.39 8.22
C MET A 1 -5.73 0.44 8.85
N PRO A 2 -5.42 -0.15 10.01
CA PRO A 2 -6.32 -1.13 10.64
C PRO A 2 -7.66 -0.56 11.09
N SER A 3 -7.72 0.72 11.44
CA SER A 3 -8.96 1.37 11.84
C SER A 3 -9.00 2.82 11.37
N GLU A 4 -10.20 3.40 11.39
CA GLU A 4 -10.40 4.80 11.07
C GLU A 4 -9.74 5.73 12.09
N ASP A 5 -9.79 5.37 13.37
CA ASP A 5 -9.13 6.15 14.43
C ASP A 5 -7.61 6.14 14.24
N ASP A 6 -7.03 5.01 13.87
CA ASP A 6 -5.61 4.91 13.57
C ASP A 6 -5.24 5.81 12.38
N ALA A 7 -6.05 5.84 11.34
CA ALA A 7 -5.83 6.69 10.19
C ALA A 7 -5.89 8.18 10.58
N LYS A 8 -6.81 8.57 11.43
CA LYS A 8 -6.92 9.94 11.93
C LYS A 8 -5.69 10.36 12.74
N ASP A 9 -5.18 9.47 13.60
CA ASP A 9 -3.96 9.73 14.37
C ASP A 9 -2.76 9.93 13.45
N VAL A 10 -2.62 9.09 12.43
CA VAL A 10 -1.53 9.24 11.44
C VAL A 10 -1.66 10.57 10.69
N LEU A 11 -2.87 10.96 10.31
CA LEU A 11 -3.10 12.23 9.63
C LEU A 11 -2.73 13.41 10.52
N GLN A 12 -3.10 13.39 11.80
CA GLN A 12 -2.73 14.45 12.74
C GLN A 12 -1.22 14.58 12.87
N ASN A 13 -0.53 13.47 13.07
CA ASN A 13 0.93 13.46 13.17
C ASN A 13 1.57 13.95 11.87
N SER A 14 1.00 13.57 10.73
CA SER A 14 1.47 14.02 9.42
C SER A 14 1.31 15.52 9.25
N PHE A 15 0.18 16.09 9.65
CA PHE A 15 -0.05 17.53 9.59
C PHE A 15 0.92 18.30 10.47
N VAL A 16 1.21 17.81 11.67
CA VAL A 16 2.22 18.45 12.54
C VAL A 16 3.58 18.48 11.85
N LYS A 17 3.99 17.37 11.24
CA LYS A 17 5.27 17.32 10.51
C LYS A 17 5.27 18.22 9.28
N ILE A 18 4.18 18.26 8.53
CA ILE A 18 4.03 19.16 7.37
C ILE A 18 4.19 20.61 7.79
N PHE A 19 3.45 21.06 8.80
CA PHE A 19 3.52 22.44 9.26
C PHE A 19 4.89 22.79 9.84
N THR A 20 5.52 21.87 10.55
CA THR A 20 6.86 22.10 11.12
C THR A 20 7.92 22.21 10.02
N ALA A 21 7.82 21.40 8.97
CA ALA A 21 8.80 21.38 7.88
C ALA A 21 8.49 22.39 6.76
N LEU A 22 7.30 22.98 6.74
CA LEU A 22 6.85 23.86 5.66
C LEU A 22 7.80 25.06 5.43
N PRO A 23 8.33 25.74 6.46
CA PRO A 23 9.24 26.85 6.22
C PRO A 23 10.51 26.48 5.45
N ALA A 24 10.95 25.23 5.54
CA ALA A 24 12.14 24.75 4.84
C ALA A 24 11.83 24.19 3.44
N PHE A 25 10.56 24.09 3.08
CA PHE A 25 10.16 23.56 1.79
C PHE A 25 10.31 24.63 0.70
N ASP A 26 11.02 24.26 -0.37
CA ASP A 26 11.18 25.11 -1.53
C ASP A 26 10.02 24.86 -2.52
N TYR A 27 9.00 25.69 -2.46
CA TYR A 27 7.82 25.55 -3.31
C TYR A 27 8.18 25.86 -4.77
N ARG A 28 8.00 24.90 -5.65
CA ARG A 28 8.23 25.03 -7.09
C ARG A 28 6.92 25.05 -7.86
N ASP A 29 6.07 24.08 -7.58
CA ASP A 29 4.77 23.91 -8.21
C ASP A 29 3.86 23.07 -7.32
N GLU A 30 2.59 23.03 -7.66
CA GLU A 30 1.60 22.28 -6.89
C GLU A 30 1.86 20.76 -6.90
N PRO A 31 2.20 20.12 -8.04
CA PRO A 31 2.51 18.69 -8.02
C PRO A 31 3.68 18.31 -7.11
N SER A 32 4.74 19.11 -7.09
CA SER A 32 5.90 18.89 -6.19
C SER A 32 5.51 19.03 -4.73
N PHE A 33 4.70 20.03 -4.41
CA PHE A 33 4.19 20.26 -3.06
C PHE A 33 3.31 19.09 -2.60
N ARG A 34 2.39 18.66 -3.46
CA ARG A 34 1.51 17.53 -3.17
C ARG A 34 2.31 16.25 -2.96
N GLY A 35 3.29 15.98 -3.81
CA GLY A 35 4.17 14.80 -3.69
C GLY A 35 4.95 14.82 -2.39
N TRP A 36 5.45 15.98 -1.98
CA TRP A 36 6.16 16.15 -0.72
C TRP A 36 5.26 15.83 0.48
N MET A 37 4.03 16.35 0.49
CA MET A 37 3.07 16.04 1.56
C MET A 37 2.71 14.56 1.60
N ILE A 38 2.48 13.95 0.44
CA ILE A 38 2.14 12.52 0.35
C ILE A 38 3.27 11.66 0.91
N LYS A 39 4.53 12.00 0.64
CA LYS A 39 5.67 11.26 1.21
C LYS A 39 5.67 11.32 2.73
N ILE A 40 5.33 12.45 3.32
CA ILE A 40 5.25 12.58 4.77
C ILE A 40 4.15 11.66 5.31
N VAL A 41 2.98 11.66 4.69
CA VAL A 41 1.86 10.81 5.13
C VAL A 41 2.20 9.33 4.99
N VAL A 42 2.81 8.94 3.87
CA VAL A 42 3.24 7.55 3.65
C VAL A 42 4.24 7.12 4.70
N ASN A 43 5.26 7.95 4.97
CA ASN A 43 6.27 7.63 5.97
C ASN A 43 5.68 7.52 7.38
N GLU A 44 4.77 8.41 7.75
CA GLU A 44 4.09 8.34 9.04
C GLU A 44 3.22 7.07 9.16
N SER A 45 2.55 6.70 8.08
CA SER A 45 1.76 5.47 8.05
C SER A 45 2.62 4.24 8.26
N LEU A 46 3.80 4.19 7.62
CA LEU A 46 4.73 3.07 7.76
C LEU A 46 5.34 3.01 9.17
N ILE A 47 5.71 4.15 9.74
CA ILE A 47 6.20 4.23 11.12
C ILE A 47 5.15 3.68 12.08
N TYR A 48 3.91 4.10 11.92
CA TYR A 48 2.80 3.65 12.75
C TYR A 48 2.62 2.13 12.68
N LEU A 49 2.62 1.57 11.48
CA LEU A 49 2.45 0.13 11.27
C LEU A 49 3.61 -0.65 11.90
N LYS A 50 4.84 -0.16 11.78
CA LYS A 50 6.03 -0.80 12.38
C LYS A 50 5.98 -0.76 13.90
N GLU A 51 5.63 0.37 14.48
CA GLU A 51 5.54 0.54 15.93
C GLU A 51 4.47 -0.36 16.54
N ARG A 52 3.37 -0.57 15.82
CA ARG A 52 2.29 -1.45 16.25
C ARG A 52 2.55 -2.91 15.93
N LYS A 53 3.71 -3.24 15.31
CA LYS A 53 4.06 -4.58 14.86
C LYS A 53 2.98 -5.20 13.97
N LYS A 54 2.26 -4.37 13.23
CA LYS A 54 1.19 -4.78 12.32
C LYS A 54 1.71 -5.21 10.97
N LEU A 55 2.91 -4.76 10.61
CA LEU A 55 3.49 -5.02 9.30
C LEU A 55 4.29 -6.32 9.35
N LYS A 56 3.62 -7.41 9.03
CA LYS A 56 4.24 -8.73 8.90
C LYS A 56 4.21 -9.15 7.45
N PHE A 57 5.33 -9.68 6.99
CA PHE A 57 5.45 -10.26 5.66
C PHE A 57 5.49 -11.78 5.80
N ALA A 58 4.58 -12.44 5.10
CA ALA A 58 4.60 -13.89 5.04
C ALA A 58 5.90 -14.34 4.37
N GLU A 59 6.55 -15.35 4.94
CA GLU A 59 7.66 -16.00 4.25
C GLU A 59 7.11 -16.61 2.96
N GLN A 60 7.68 -16.17 1.87
CA GLN A 60 7.23 -16.58 0.56
C GLN A 60 7.91 -17.87 0.16
N GLU A 61 7.13 -18.87 -0.10
CA GLU A 61 7.60 -19.99 -0.87
C GLU A 61 7.72 -19.56 -2.32
N ILE A 62 8.97 -19.36 -2.74
CA ILE A 62 9.33 -18.92 -4.08
C ILE A 62 8.73 -19.82 -5.16
N ASN A 63 8.40 -21.05 -4.80
CA ASN A 63 7.85 -22.05 -5.71
C ASN A 63 6.48 -21.67 -6.30
N HIS A 64 5.81 -20.69 -5.75
CA HIS A 64 4.51 -20.25 -6.24
C HIS A 64 4.61 -19.22 -7.35
N LEU A 65 5.84 -18.82 -7.67
CA LEU A 65 6.11 -17.90 -8.76
C LEU A 65 6.12 -18.59 -10.11
N SER A 66 5.70 -19.85 -10.17
CA SER A 66 5.48 -20.50 -11.45
C SER A 66 4.29 -19.82 -12.12
N VAL A 67 4.59 -18.77 -12.75
CA VAL A 67 4.25 -18.38 -14.10
C VAL A 67 2.84 -18.77 -14.54
N ILE A 68 1.83 -18.38 -13.81
CA ILE A 68 0.58 -18.17 -14.49
C ILE A 68 0.31 -16.70 -14.34
N ASP A 69 0.68 -16.00 -15.38
CA ASP A 69 0.38 -14.61 -15.55
C ASP A 69 -1.10 -14.46 -15.88
N ASP A 70 -1.91 -15.03 -15.01
CA ASP A 70 -3.35 -14.84 -15.08
C ASP A 70 -3.68 -13.55 -14.36
N GLU A 71 -3.25 -12.45 -14.95
CA GLU A 71 -3.84 -11.17 -14.62
C GLU A 71 -5.28 -11.21 -15.12
N GLU A 72 -6.16 -11.73 -14.29
CA GLU A 72 -7.58 -11.57 -14.55
C GLU A 72 -7.88 -10.07 -14.50
N PRO A 73 -8.41 -9.50 -15.58
CA PRO A 73 -8.75 -8.08 -15.59
C PRO A 73 -9.76 -7.78 -14.48
N ILE A 74 -9.58 -6.65 -13.83
CA ILE A 74 -10.53 -6.16 -12.84
C ILE A 74 -11.88 -5.98 -13.55
N PRO A 75 -12.96 -6.62 -13.05
CA PRO A 75 -14.26 -6.47 -13.68
C PRO A 75 -14.71 -5.01 -13.73
N GLU A 76 -15.19 -4.57 -14.88
CA GLU A 76 -15.68 -3.20 -15.04
C GLU A 76 -16.82 -2.84 -14.11
N ARG A 77 -17.47 -3.84 -13.52
CA ARG A 77 -18.62 -3.65 -12.63
C ARG A 77 -18.26 -3.29 -11.20
N ILE A 78 -16.98 -3.41 -10.83
CA ILE A 78 -16.57 -3.08 -9.48
C ILE A 78 -16.29 -1.58 -9.39
N THR A 79 -16.84 -0.93 -8.38
CA THR A 79 -16.57 0.48 -8.13
C THR A 79 -15.24 0.66 -7.43
N ALA A 80 -14.68 1.88 -7.49
CA ALA A 80 -13.45 2.21 -6.77
C ALA A 80 -13.61 1.98 -5.26
N ASP A 81 -14.75 2.35 -4.69
CA ASP A 81 -15.00 2.17 -3.26
C ASP A 81 -15.06 0.70 -2.87
N GLU A 82 -15.72 -0.12 -3.69
CA GLU A 82 -15.77 -1.57 -3.49
C GLU A 82 -14.38 -2.20 -3.57
N LEU A 83 -13.58 -1.78 -4.54
CA LEU A 83 -12.21 -2.26 -4.68
C LEU A 83 -11.35 -1.87 -3.47
N HIS A 84 -11.44 -0.63 -3.02
CA HIS A 84 -10.72 -0.19 -1.83
C HIS A 84 -11.14 -0.95 -0.57
N GLN A 85 -12.41 -1.28 -0.46
CA GLN A 85 -12.90 -2.10 0.66
C GLN A 85 -12.28 -3.49 0.65
N LEU A 86 -12.18 -4.11 -0.52
CA LEU A 86 -11.54 -5.43 -0.65
C LEU A 86 -10.04 -5.36 -0.35
N ILE A 87 -9.38 -4.29 -0.76
CA ILE A 87 -7.96 -4.07 -0.44
C ILE A 87 -7.75 -3.95 1.07
N ARG A 88 -8.66 -3.28 1.77
CA ARG A 88 -8.61 -3.17 3.25
C ARG A 88 -8.66 -4.53 3.94
N GLU A 89 -9.30 -5.51 3.34
CA GLU A 89 -9.41 -6.87 3.88
C GLU A 89 -8.16 -7.71 3.69
N LEU A 90 -7.21 -7.25 2.88
CA LEU A 90 -5.94 -7.95 2.69
C LEU A 90 -5.07 -7.91 3.95
N PRO A 91 -4.23 -8.93 4.17
CA PRO A 91 -3.21 -8.85 5.21
C PRO A 91 -2.35 -7.59 5.07
N ASP A 92 -1.88 -7.07 6.19
CA ASP A 92 -1.19 -5.78 6.24
C ASP A 92 0.00 -5.68 5.30
N GLY A 93 0.81 -6.73 5.21
CA GLY A 93 1.96 -6.74 4.30
C GLY A 93 1.55 -6.65 2.84
N TYR A 94 0.57 -7.44 2.43
CA TYR A 94 0.05 -7.44 1.06
C TYR A 94 -0.58 -6.10 0.72
N ARG A 95 -1.39 -5.57 1.62
CA ARG A 95 -2.05 -4.29 1.42
C ARG A 95 -1.04 -3.16 1.27
N THR A 96 -0.01 -3.15 2.11
CA THR A 96 1.03 -2.13 2.08
C THR A 96 1.78 -2.15 0.75
N VAL A 97 2.18 -3.33 0.28
CA VAL A 97 2.92 -3.44 -0.99
C VAL A 97 2.04 -3.04 -2.17
N ILE A 98 0.77 -3.48 -2.21
CA ILE A 98 -0.16 -3.04 -3.27
C ILE A 98 -0.29 -1.52 -3.27
N ASN A 99 -0.51 -0.92 -2.11
CA ASN A 99 -0.69 0.53 -2.03
C ASN A 99 0.56 1.28 -2.49
N LEU A 100 1.73 0.84 -2.08
CA LEU A 100 2.98 1.50 -2.46
C LEU A 100 3.29 1.32 -3.95
N PHE A 101 3.09 0.14 -4.49
CA PHE A 101 3.43 -0.14 -5.88
C PHE A 101 2.39 0.42 -6.85
N VAL A 102 1.09 0.09 -6.63
CA VAL A 102 0.04 0.41 -7.60
C VAL A 102 -0.43 1.85 -7.47
N PHE A 103 -0.70 2.31 -6.25
CA PHE A 103 -1.30 3.64 -6.05
C PHE A 103 -0.25 4.73 -5.89
N GLU A 104 0.85 4.47 -5.20
CA GLU A 104 1.91 5.45 -5.01
C GLU A 104 2.99 5.38 -6.10
N GLY A 105 3.01 4.32 -6.89
CA GLY A 105 3.92 4.18 -8.03
C GLY A 105 5.38 3.93 -7.67
N TYR A 106 5.65 3.41 -6.48
CA TYR A 106 7.02 3.12 -6.07
C TYR A 106 7.52 1.82 -6.70
N PRO A 107 8.75 1.82 -7.26
CA PRO A 107 9.36 0.57 -7.73
C PRO A 107 9.72 -0.35 -6.57
N HIS A 108 9.87 -1.63 -6.83
CA HIS A 108 10.21 -2.61 -5.79
C HIS A 108 11.48 -2.27 -5.03
N LYS A 109 12.46 -1.69 -5.69
CA LYS A 109 13.69 -1.23 -5.04
C LYS A 109 13.40 -0.21 -3.94
N LYS A 110 12.52 0.74 -4.21
CA LYS A 110 12.13 1.77 -3.24
C LYS A 110 11.29 1.16 -2.11
N ILE A 111 10.37 0.28 -2.46
CA ILE A 111 9.56 -0.44 -1.46
C ILE A 111 10.46 -1.25 -0.52
N ALA A 112 11.46 -1.93 -1.08
CA ALA A 112 12.42 -2.71 -0.31
C ALA A 112 13.15 -1.83 0.72
N GLU A 113 13.58 -0.65 0.32
CA GLU A 113 14.21 0.31 1.23
C GLU A 113 13.26 0.76 2.34
N LEU A 114 12.04 1.12 1.98
CA LEU A 114 11.05 1.64 2.93
C LEU A 114 10.62 0.59 3.95
N LEU A 115 10.48 -0.65 3.52
CA LEU A 115 9.95 -1.73 4.36
C LEU A 115 11.03 -2.62 4.96
N ASN A 116 12.29 -2.36 4.63
CA ASN A 116 13.43 -3.16 5.07
C ASN A 116 13.29 -4.64 4.67
N ILE A 117 12.95 -4.86 3.42
CA ILE A 117 12.85 -6.17 2.78
C ILE A 117 13.68 -6.16 1.50
N THR A 118 13.83 -7.31 0.85
CA THR A 118 14.48 -7.36 -0.46
C THR A 118 13.49 -6.95 -1.56
N ALA A 119 14.03 -6.50 -2.69
CA ALA A 119 13.19 -6.22 -3.87
C ALA A 119 12.47 -7.48 -4.35
N SER A 120 13.10 -8.63 -4.23
CA SER A 120 12.50 -9.93 -4.53
C SER A 120 11.31 -10.22 -3.63
N THR A 121 11.42 -9.96 -2.33
CA THR A 121 10.31 -10.09 -1.38
C THR A 121 9.18 -9.13 -1.73
N SER A 122 9.51 -7.89 -2.07
CA SER A 122 8.50 -6.92 -2.51
C SER A 122 7.72 -7.44 -3.73
N ALA A 123 8.42 -7.96 -4.73
CA ALA A 123 7.78 -8.51 -5.93
C ALA A 123 6.91 -9.73 -5.59
N SER A 124 7.39 -10.62 -4.73
CA SER A 124 6.64 -11.79 -4.28
C SER A 124 5.39 -11.40 -3.50
N GLN A 125 5.49 -10.41 -2.62
CA GLN A 125 4.35 -9.88 -1.88
C GLN A 125 3.30 -9.29 -2.82
N LEU A 126 3.74 -8.53 -3.81
CA LEU A 126 2.82 -7.97 -4.81
C LEU A 126 2.09 -9.05 -5.58
N TYR A 127 2.82 -10.08 -6.02
CA TYR A 127 2.24 -11.20 -6.74
C TYR A 127 1.16 -11.90 -5.91
N SER A 128 1.48 -12.25 -4.67
CA SER A 128 0.54 -12.92 -3.77
C SER A 128 -0.64 -12.01 -3.42
N ALA A 129 -0.38 -10.72 -3.22
CA ALA A 129 -1.43 -9.74 -2.94
C ALA A 129 -2.41 -9.63 -4.10
N LYS A 130 -1.91 -9.56 -5.33
CA LYS A 130 -2.77 -9.50 -6.53
C LYS A 130 -3.61 -10.77 -6.68
N ARG A 131 -3.02 -11.94 -6.42
CA ARG A 131 -3.77 -13.20 -6.48
C ARG A 131 -4.89 -13.25 -5.46
N LEU A 132 -4.59 -12.89 -4.22
CA LEU A 132 -5.60 -12.88 -3.17
C LEU A 132 -6.69 -11.86 -3.46
N LEU A 133 -6.31 -10.69 -3.95
CA LEU A 133 -7.27 -9.65 -4.33
C LEU A 133 -8.17 -10.13 -5.48
N ALA A 134 -7.60 -10.75 -6.50
CA ALA A 134 -8.37 -11.31 -7.62
C ALA A 134 -9.39 -12.33 -7.14
N LYS A 135 -9.00 -13.20 -6.21
CA LYS A 135 -9.92 -14.16 -5.59
C LYS A 135 -11.04 -13.46 -4.84
N LYS A 136 -10.71 -12.44 -4.04
CA LYS A 136 -11.71 -11.68 -3.29
C LYS A 136 -12.69 -10.94 -4.21
N ILE A 137 -12.19 -10.39 -5.30
CA ILE A 137 -13.04 -9.73 -6.32
C ILE A 137 -13.99 -10.74 -6.92
N LYS A 138 -13.50 -11.91 -7.30
CA LYS A 138 -14.31 -12.97 -7.88
C LYS A 138 -15.41 -13.43 -6.91
N ASP A 139 -15.04 -13.69 -5.65
CA ASP A 139 -15.99 -14.10 -4.63
C ASP A 139 -17.03 -13.03 -4.38
N TYR A 140 -16.61 -11.78 -4.30
CA TYR A 140 -17.50 -10.62 -4.12
C TYR A 140 -18.50 -10.49 -5.27
N MET A 141 -18.03 -10.64 -6.51
CA MET A 141 -18.91 -10.54 -7.69
C MET A 141 -19.91 -11.70 -7.76
N ASN A 142 -19.53 -12.88 -7.30
CA ASN A 142 -20.41 -14.05 -7.29
C ASN A 142 -21.48 -13.98 -6.21
N GLU A 143 -21.25 -13.23 -5.14
CA GLU A 143 -22.20 -13.06 -4.03
C GLU A 143 -23.23 -11.96 -4.29
N ARG A 144 -23.12 -11.22 -5.38
CA ARG A 144 -24.05 -10.14 -5.72
C ARG A 144 -25.34 -10.63 -6.30
#